data_d0e5042a461f8c1954132630bff388d4
#
_entry.id   d0e5042a461f8c1954132630bff388d4
#
_cell.length_a   1.000
_cell.length_b   1.000
_cell.length_c   1.000
_cell.angle_alpha   90.00
_cell.angle_beta   90.00
_cell.angle_gamma   90.00
#
_symmetry.space_group_name_H-M   'P 1'
#
loop_
_entity.id
_entity.type
_entity.pdbx_description
1 polymer ?
#
loop_
_entity_poly.entity_id
_entity_poly.type
_entity_poly.pdbx_seq_one_letter_code
_entity_poly.pdbx_strand_id
1 'polypeptide(L)'
;MSYYAGDYDVAVVGAGHAGCEAALAAARLGMKTLIFSISLENIANMPCNPHIGGSSKGHLVREIDALGGEMGKNIDKTMMQIKMLNTSKGPAVHSLRAQADRKKYQAEMKHILELQENLEVKQAEIVDIKLEDGKVKSIETNVGAIYNVKTLILATRNIFKRKNLYRRI
;
A
#
# COMPACT_ATOMS: atom_id res chain seq x y z
N MET A 1 -14.52 11.89 21.93
CA MET A 1 -15.78 12.02 21.17
C MET A 1 -15.52 11.58 19.76
N SER A 2 -16.36 10.69 19.22
CA SER A 2 -16.25 10.27 17.82
C SER A 2 -17.11 11.18 16.95
N TYR A 3 -16.64 11.47 15.72
CA TYR A 3 -17.32 12.32 14.76
C TYR A 3 -17.29 11.71 13.35
N TYR A 4 -18.30 12.01 12.56
CA TYR A 4 -18.40 11.58 11.18
C TYR A 4 -17.40 12.37 10.30
N ALA A 5 -16.61 11.63 9.49
CA ALA A 5 -15.53 12.19 8.69
C ALA A 5 -15.70 11.98 7.18
N GLY A 6 -16.72 11.24 6.75
CA GLY A 6 -17.07 11.11 5.34
C GLY A 6 -17.42 9.69 4.88
N ASP A 7 -17.88 9.60 3.63
CA ASP A 7 -18.22 8.35 2.93
C ASP A 7 -17.22 8.06 1.83
N TYR A 8 -16.79 6.79 1.74
CA TYR A 8 -15.82 6.30 0.75
C TYR A 8 -16.23 4.92 0.24
N ASP A 9 -15.77 4.59 -0.96
CA ASP A 9 -16.02 3.28 -1.53
C ASP A 9 -15.02 2.26 -0.98
N VAL A 10 -13.74 2.66 -0.89
CA VAL A 10 -12.65 1.78 -0.45
C VAL A 10 -11.81 2.47 0.61
N ALA A 11 -11.52 1.75 1.69
CA ALA A 11 -10.48 2.14 2.64
C ALA A 11 -9.35 1.11 2.62
N VAL A 12 -8.11 1.58 2.61
CA VAL A 12 -6.91 0.75 2.69
C VAL A 12 -6.17 1.07 3.97
N VAL A 13 -5.98 0.09 4.83
CA VAL A 13 -5.26 0.25 6.10
C VAL A 13 -3.85 -0.32 5.97
N GLY A 14 -2.88 0.59 6.00
CA GLY A 14 -1.46 0.30 5.82
C GLY A 14 -0.94 0.74 4.45
N ALA A 15 0.04 1.65 4.45
CA ALA A 15 0.67 2.21 3.27
C ALA A 15 2.05 1.58 2.98
N GLY A 16 2.17 0.26 3.15
CA GLY A 16 3.25 -0.53 2.57
C GLY A 16 3.06 -0.69 1.06
N HIS A 17 3.96 -1.41 0.37
CA HIS A 17 3.87 -1.58 -1.09
C HIS A 17 2.51 -2.14 -1.54
N ALA A 18 2.01 -3.19 -0.88
CA ALA A 18 0.72 -3.77 -1.21
C ALA A 18 -0.45 -2.79 -1.00
N GLY A 19 -0.41 -1.99 0.07
CA GLY A 19 -1.43 -0.98 0.33
C GLY A 19 -1.40 0.15 -0.68
N CYS A 20 -0.21 0.63 -1.07
CA CYS A 20 -0.06 1.65 -2.11
C CYS A 20 -0.63 1.17 -3.44
N GLU A 21 -0.28 -0.04 -3.88
CA GLU A 21 -0.79 -0.63 -5.13
C GLU A 21 -2.32 -0.81 -5.08
N ALA A 22 -2.86 -1.30 -3.96
CA ALA A 22 -4.31 -1.49 -3.79
C ALA A 22 -5.06 -0.14 -3.83
N ALA A 23 -4.54 0.89 -3.16
CA ALA A 23 -5.16 2.21 -3.13
C ALA A 23 -5.13 2.88 -4.51
N LEU A 24 -3.99 2.83 -5.21
CA LEU A 24 -3.85 3.36 -6.56
C LEU A 24 -4.77 2.63 -7.55
N ALA A 25 -4.85 1.30 -7.46
CA ALA A 25 -5.74 0.51 -8.31
C ALA A 25 -7.20 0.89 -8.10
N ALA A 26 -7.66 0.99 -6.85
CA ALA A 26 -9.04 1.37 -6.52
C ALA A 26 -9.37 2.79 -7.03
N ALA A 27 -8.48 3.75 -6.77
CA ALA A 27 -8.68 5.14 -7.19
C ALA A 27 -8.69 5.29 -8.73
N ARG A 28 -7.81 4.58 -9.44
CA ARG A 28 -7.76 4.56 -10.91
C ARG A 28 -8.98 3.90 -11.55
N LEU A 29 -9.66 3.01 -10.83
CA LEU A 29 -10.97 2.47 -11.21
C LEU A 29 -12.13 3.42 -10.90
N GLY A 30 -11.85 4.65 -10.44
CA GLY A 30 -12.86 5.67 -10.15
C GLY A 30 -13.52 5.54 -8.78
N MET A 31 -12.99 4.68 -7.89
CA MET A 31 -13.52 4.54 -6.54
C MET A 31 -12.98 5.64 -5.63
N LYS A 32 -13.86 6.28 -4.85
CA LYS A 32 -13.45 7.22 -3.81
C LYS A 32 -12.74 6.46 -2.70
N THR A 33 -11.42 6.63 -2.63
CA THR A 33 -10.52 5.78 -1.85
C THR A 33 -9.82 6.54 -0.74
N LEU A 34 -9.67 5.91 0.43
CA LEU A 34 -8.79 6.35 1.51
C LEU A 34 -7.64 5.37 1.70
N ILE A 35 -6.43 5.89 1.95
CA ILE A 35 -5.33 5.09 2.46
C ILE A 35 -4.85 5.64 3.80
N PHE A 36 -4.68 4.75 4.78
CA PHE A 36 -4.24 5.09 6.13
C PHE A 36 -2.82 4.59 6.39
N SER A 37 -2.01 5.47 6.97
CA SER A 37 -0.69 5.14 7.49
C SER A 37 -0.53 5.69 8.91
N ILE A 38 0.15 4.98 9.78
CA ILE A 38 0.51 5.48 11.11
C ILE A 38 1.51 6.63 11.00
N SER A 39 2.36 6.61 9.96
CA SER A 39 3.31 7.68 9.67
C SER A 39 3.47 7.84 8.16
N LEU A 40 3.32 9.06 7.67
CA LEU A 40 3.50 9.40 6.26
C LEU A 40 4.94 9.19 5.79
N GLU A 41 5.91 9.24 6.70
CA GLU A 41 7.32 8.98 6.41
C GLU A 41 7.62 7.48 6.18
N ASN A 42 6.66 6.59 6.47
CA ASN A 42 6.81 5.16 6.29
C ASN A 42 6.04 4.60 5.08
N ILE A 43 5.48 5.47 4.25
CA ILE A 43 4.84 5.07 2.99
C ILE A 43 5.88 4.37 2.11
N ALA A 44 5.54 3.18 1.59
CA ALA A 44 6.39 2.35 0.73
C ALA A 44 7.81 2.14 1.28
N ASN A 45 7.96 2.06 2.60
CA ASN A 45 9.28 1.95 3.23
C ASN A 45 9.95 0.61 2.91
N MET A 46 11.25 0.68 2.62
CA MET A 46 12.15 -0.47 2.44
C MET A 46 13.15 -0.54 3.60
N PRO A 47 12.79 -1.11 4.77
CA PRO A 47 13.60 -0.99 5.98
C PRO A 47 14.95 -1.72 5.92
N CYS A 48 15.06 -2.76 5.10
CA CYS A 48 16.29 -3.54 4.95
C CYS A 48 17.09 -3.07 3.71
N ASN A 49 17.44 -3.99 2.82
CA ASN A 49 18.09 -3.65 1.55
C ASN A 49 17.06 -3.04 0.59
N PRO A 50 17.20 -1.76 0.22
CA PRO A 50 16.23 -1.09 -0.64
C PRO A 50 16.41 -1.57 -2.09
N HIS A 51 15.70 -2.63 -2.45
CA HIS A 51 15.72 -3.17 -3.80
C HIS A 51 14.36 -3.73 -4.22
N ILE A 52 14.08 -3.65 -5.50
CA ILE A 52 12.91 -4.23 -6.15
C ILE A 52 13.36 -5.34 -7.09
N GLY A 53 12.61 -6.44 -7.14
CA GLY A 53 12.92 -7.60 -7.97
C GLY A 53 13.84 -8.61 -7.28
N GLY A 54 14.59 -9.35 -8.09
CA GLY A 54 15.39 -10.51 -7.67
C GLY A 54 14.68 -11.83 -7.92
N SER A 55 15.35 -12.94 -7.55
CA SER A 55 14.83 -14.30 -7.79
C SER A 55 13.43 -14.46 -7.21
N SER A 56 12.49 -14.95 -7.99
CA SER A 56 11.06 -15.16 -7.69
C SER A 56 10.24 -13.90 -7.38
N LYS A 57 10.88 -12.72 -7.20
CA LYS A 57 10.20 -11.46 -6.93
C LYS A 57 10.07 -10.59 -8.17
N GLY A 58 11.04 -10.62 -9.07
CA GLY A 58 11.02 -9.85 -10.32
C GLY A 58 9.83 -10.19 -11.22
N HIS A 59 9.38 -11.43 -11.21
CA HIS A 59 8.22 -11.89 -11.96
C HIS A 59 6.94 -11.22 -11.44
N LEU A 60 6.74 -11.20 -10.10
CA LEU A 60 5.58 -10.55 -9.47
C LEU A 60 5.55 -9.04 -9.76
N VAL A 61 6.71 -8.36 -9.75
CA VAL A 61 6.78 -6.94 -10.09
C VAL A 61 6.32 -6.70 -11.53
N ARG A 62 6.74 -7.55 -12.46
CA ARG A 62 6.31 -7.46 -13.86
C ARG A 62 4.81 -7.73 -14.05
N GLU A 63 4.25 -8.66 -13.30
CA GLU A 63 2.81 -8.92 -13.31
C GLU A 63 2.01 -7.73 -12.80
N ILE A 64 2.47 -7.11 -11.71
CA ILE A 64 1.87 -5.87 -11.16
C ILE A 64 1.99 -4.74 -12.19
N ASP A 65 3.15 -4.56 -12.80
CA ASP A 65 3.40 -3.54 -13.82
C ASP A 65 2.50 -3.73 -15.06
N ALA A 66 2.34 -4.97 -15.52
CA ALA A 66 1.46 -5.30 -16.64
C ALA A 66 -0.03 -4.97 -16.35
N LEU A 67 -0.43 -4.96 -15.09
CA LEU A 67 -1.76 -4.54 -14.64
C LEU A 67 -1.87 -3.03 -14.38
N GLY A 68 -0.83 -2.26 -14.70
CA GLY A 68 -0.79 -0.81 -14.52
C GLY A 68 -0.33 -0.37 -13.12
N GLY A 69 0.33 -1.24 -12.36
CA GLY A 69 0.87 -0.93 -11.05
C GLY A 69 1.97 0.13 -11.07
N GLU A 70 2.32 0.63 -9.90
CA GLU A 70 3.24 1.77 -9.77
C GLU A 70 4.66 1.39 -9.33
N MET A 71 4.82 0.22 -8.71
CA MET A 71 6.11 -0.22 -8.17
C MET A 71 7.23 -0.25 -9.24
N GLY A 72 6.91 -0.78 -10.43
CA GLY A 72 7.84 -0.83 -11.57
C GLY A 72 8.24 0.56 -12.04
N LYS A 73 7.26 1.43 -12.25
CA LYS A 73 7.47 2.82 -12.70
C LYS A 73 8.28 3.64 -11.69
N ASN A 74 7.98 3.48 -10.41
CA ASN A 74 8.67 4.19 -9.34
C ASN A 74 10.12 3.74 -9.23
N ILE A 75 10.41 2.43 -9.32
CA ILE A 75 11.80 1.96 -9.26
C ILE A 75 12.61 2.45 -10.46
N ASP A 76 12.02 2.52 -11.65
CA ASP A 76 12.70 3.02 -12.85
C ASP A 76 13.17 4.48 -12.69
N LYS A 77 12.39 5.32 -11.98
CA LYS A 77 12.75 6.71 -11.67
C LYS A 77 13.79 6.85 -10.55
N THR A 78 13.87 5.88 -9.66
CA THR A 78 14.57 6.01 -8.36
C THR A 78 15.67 5.00 -8.13
N MET A 79 15.93 4.11 -9.08
CA MET A 79 17.01 3.15 -9.00
C MET A 79 18.37 3.82 -9.13
N MET A 80 19.35 3.29 -8.39
CA MET A 80 20.77 3.65 -8.50
C MET A 80 21.52 2.66 -9.39
N GLN A 81 21.08 1.40 -9.42
CA GLN A 81 21.71 0.33 -10.18
C GLN A 81 20.68 -0.75 -10.50
N ILE A 82 20.80 -1.35 -11.67
CA ILE A 82 20.06 -2.54 -12.07
C ILE A 82 21.03 -3.65 -12.46
N LYS A 83 20.74 -4.89 -12.06
CA LYS A 83 21.57 -6.05 -12.36
C LYS A 83 20.69 -7.27 -12.69
N MET A 84 21.08 -8.00 -13.72
CA MET A 84 20.54 -9.34 -13.99
C MET A 84 21.20 -10.37 -13.08
N LEU A 85 20.40 -11.10 -12.31
CA LEU A 85 20.84 -12.20 -11.46
C LEU A 85 20.73 -13.53 -12.20
N ASN A 86 21.53 -14.52 -11.75
CA ASN A 86 21.52 -15.89 -12.24
C ASN A 86 21.88 -16.04 -13.73
N THR A 87 22.71 -15.16 -14.28
CA THR A 87 23.12 -15.18 -15.69
C THR A 87 23.90 -16.43 -16.11
N SER A 88 24.50 -17.14 -15.14
CA SER A 88 25.18 -18.42 -15.35
C SER A 88 24.23 -19.62 -15.35
N LYS A 89 22.93 -19.41 -15.15
CA LYS A 89 21.89 -20.45 -15.11
C LYS A 89 20.96 -20.31 -16.31
N GLY A 90 20.02 -21.26 -16.45
CA GLY A 90 19.05 -21.22 -17.55
C GLY A 90 18.16 -19.96 -17.52
N PRO A 91 17.64 -19.51 -18.67
CA PRO A 91 16.87 -18.26 -18.81
C PRO A 91 15.65 -18.15 -17.87
N ALA A 92 15.05 -19.28 -17.51
CA ALA A 92 13.88 -19.32 -16.63
C ALA A 92 14.12 -18.74 -15.23
N VAL A 93 15.37 -18.69 -14.77
CA VAL A 93 15.74 -18.15 -13.44
C VAL A 93 16.45 -16.79 -13.53
N HIS A 94 16.57 -16.21 -14.72
CA HIS A 94 17.09 -14.86 -14.89
C HIS A 94 16.13 -13.87 -14.23
N SER A 95 16.64 -13.00 -13.39
CA SER A 95 15.82 -12.05 -12.64
C SER A 95 16.49 -10.70 -12.53
N LEU A 96 15.78 -9.66 -12.91
CA LEU A 96 16.23 -8.29 -12.69
C LEU A 96 16.11 -7.94 -11.20
N ARG A 97 17.14 -7.25 -10.71
CA ARG A 97 17.16 -6.66 -9.38
C ARG A 97 17.64 -5.21 -9.50
N ALA A 98 16.78 -4.27 -9.14
CA ALA A 98 17.11 -2.86 -9.08
C ALA A 98 17.37 -2.44 -7.64
N GLN A 99 18.50 -1.77 -7.40
CA GLN A 99 18.84 -1.14 -6.13
C GLN A 99 18.22 0.26 -6.12
N ALA A 100 17.36 0.53 -5.14
CA ALA A 100 16.68 1.81 -5.00
C ALA A 100 17.49 2.81 -4.17
N ASP A 101 17.39 4.11 -4.52
CA ASP A 101 17.55 5.16 -3.52
C ASP A 101 16.29 5.16 -2.65
N ARG A 102 16.43 4.70 -1.41
CA ARG A 102 15.32 4.52 -0.49
C ARG A 102 14.51 5.80 -0.27
N LYS A 103 15.20 6.92 -0.10
CA LYS A 103 14.56 8.20 0.18
C LYS A 103 13.79 8.73 -1.02
N LYS A 104 14.40 8.66 -2.20
CA LYS A 104 13.75 9.04 -3.45
C LYS A 104 12.55 8.15 -3.75
N TYR A 105 12.67 6.83 -3.56
CA TYR A 105 11.58 5.90 -3.79
C TYR A 105 10.35 6.17 -2.90
N GLN A 106 10.60 6.44 -1.61
CA GLN A 106 9.53 6.79 -0.67
C GLN A 106 8.89 8.13 -1.03
N ALA A 107 9.69 9.16 -1.31
CA ALA A 107 9.20 10.48 -1.68
C ALA A 107 8.37 10.44 -2.97
N GLU A 108 8.85 9.72 -3.99
CA GLU A 108 8.13 9.57 -5.26
C GLU A 108 6.80 8.82 -5.06
N MET A 109 6.79 7.70 -4.31
CA MET A 109 5.54 6.96 -4.04
C MET A 109 4.53 7.81 -3.27
N LYS A 110 4.99 8.56 -2.26
CA LYS A 110 4.14 9.48 -1.51
C LYS A 110 3.54 10.54 -2.43
N HIS A 111 4.36 11.15 -3.27
CA HIS A 111 3.94 12.16 -4.23
C HIS A 111 2.88 11.62 -5.21
N ILE A 112 3.07 10.40 -5.73
CA ILE A 112 2.12 9.74 -6.61
C ILE A 112 0.77 9.51 -5.90
N LEU A 113 0.79 9.06 -4.65
CA LEU A 113 -0.44 8.86 -3.87
C LEU A 113 -1.18 10.17 -3.61
N GLU A 114 -0.45 11.25 -3.30
CA GLU A 114 -1.02 12.56 -3.01
C GLU A 114 -1.61 13.26 -4.25
N LEU A 115 -1.07 12.98 -5.43
CA LEU A 115 -1.56 13.53 -6.71
C LEU A 115 -2.67 12.68 -7.36
N GLN A 116 -2.87 11.45 -6.90
CA GLN A 116 -3.85 10.56 -7.51
C GLN A 116 -5.28 11.06 -7.27
N GLU A 117 -6.02 11.31 -8.34
CA GLU A 117 -7.45 11.60 -8.27
C GLU A 117 -8.21 10.47 -7.57
N ASN A 118 -9.28 10.82 -6.86
CA ASN A 118 -10.10 9.91 -6.06
C ASN A 118 -9.37 9.20 -4.91
N LEU A 119 -8.17 9.65 -4.52
CA LEU A 119 -7.38 9.08 -3.43
C LEU A 119 -7.06 10.15 -2.38
N GLU A 120 -7.37 9.85 -1.13
CA GLU A 120 -6.93 10.66 0.00
C GLU A 120 -5.99 9.85 0.90
N VAL A 121 -4.87 10.48 1.29
CA VAL A 121 -3.90 9.90 2.21
C VAL A 121 -4.12 10.48 3.61
N LYS A 122 -4.32 9.62 4.61
CA LYS A 122 -4.55 10.05 6.00
C LYS A 122 -3.52 9.43 6.94
N GLN A 123 -2.94 10.26 7.80
CA GLN A 123 -2.12 9.78 8.91
C GLN A 123 -3.02 9.51 10.11
N ALA A 124 -3.33 8.24 10.35
CA ALA A 124 -4.10 7.80 11.50
C ALA A 124 -3.92 6.30 11.76
N GLU A 125 -4.14 5.90 13.00
CA GLU A 125 -4.28 4.50 13.39
C GLU A 125 -5.76 4.13 13.39
N ILE A 126 -6.13 3.03 12.72
CA ILE A 126 -7.48 2.47 12.78
C ILE A 126 -7.58 1.61 14.04
N VAL A 127 -8.55 1.94 14.88
CA VAL A 127 -8.74 1.29 16.19
C VAL A 127 -9.99 0.43 16.26
N ASP A 128 -10.98 0.66 15.39
CA ASP A 128 -12.20 -0.14 15.33
C ASP A 128 -12.72 -0.29 13.89
N ILE A 129 -13.38 -1.44 13.64
CA ILE A 129 -14.05 -1.76 12.38
C ILE A 129 -15.45 -2.22 12.75
N LYS A 130 -16.46 -1.47 12.31
CA LYS A 130 -17.87 -1.80 12.54
C LYS A 130 -18.42 -2.60 11.39
N LEU A 131 -19.03 -3.72 11.74
CA LEU A 131 -19.73 -4.60 10.80
C LEU A 131 -21.24 -4.49 11.01
N GLU A 132 -22.01 -4.57 9.94
CA GLU A 132 -23.46 -4.67 9.92
C GLU A 132 -23.85 -5.76 8.92
N ASP A 133 -24.58 -6.75 9.35
CA ASP A 133 -25.00 -7.92 8.54
C ASP A 133 -23.83 -8.62 7.83
N GLY A 134 -22.69 -8.77 8.53
CA GLY A 134 -21.49 -9.41 8.00
C GLY A 134 -20.69 -8.58 6.97
N LYS A 135 -21.09 -7.32 6.74
CA LYS A 135 -20.41 -6.38 5.83
C LYS A 135 -19.77 -5.25 6.61
N VAL A 136 -18.67 -4.73 6.10
CA VAL A 136 -18.03 -3.54 6.68
C VAL A 136 -18.98 -2.35 6.49
N LYS A 137 -19.23 -1.62 7.56
CA LYS A 137 -20.02 -0.39 7.56
C LYS A 137 -19.17 0.84 7.74
N SER A 138 -18.29 0.84 8.74
CA SER A 138 -17.41 1.96 9.03
C SER A 138 -16.15 1.54 9.73
N ILE A 139 -15.16 2.42 9.69
CA ILE A 139 -13.90 2.32 10.42
C ILE A 139 -13.74 3.55 11.31
N GLU A 140 -13.09 3.37 12.47
CA GLU A 140 -12.84 4.45 13.42
C GLU A 140 -11.34 4.60 13.67
N THR A 141 -10.87 5.85 13.70
CA THR A 141 -9.48 6.18 13.99
C THR A 141 -9.26 6.42 15.48
N ASN A 142 -8.00 6.39 15.90
CA ASN A 142 -7.57 6.70 17.28
C ASN A 142 -7.94 8.12 17.74
N VAL A 143 -8.22 9.04 16.82
CA VAL A 143 -8.68 10.41 17.12
C VAL A 143 -10.20 10.55 17.06
N GLY A 144 -10.94 9.46 16.88
CA GLY A 144 -12.39 9.42 16.88
C GLY A 144 -13.05 9.78 15.53
N ALA A 145 -12.30 9.89 14.45
CA ALA A 145 -12.89 10.09 13.12
C ALA A 145 -13.51 8.78 12.62
N ILE A 146 -14.78 8.83 12.22
CA ILE A 146 -15.53 7.69 11.68
C ILE A 146 -15.73 7.91 10.19
N TYR A 147 -15.29 6.93 9.39
CA TYR A 147 -15.47 6.90 7.94
C TYR A 147 -16.39 5.73 7.58
N ASN A 148 -17.48 6.00 6.86
CA ASN A 148 -18.27 4.93 6.28
C ASN A 148 -17.56 4.41 5.03
N VAL A 149 -17.49 3.09 4.90
CA VAL A 149 -16.79 2.46 3.78
C VAL A 149 -17.55 1.24 3.27
N LYS A 150 -17.57 1.04 1.96
CA LYS A 150 -18.19 -0.14 1.34
C LYS A 150 -17.24 -1.34 1.36
N THR A 151 -15.94 -1.09 1.26
CA THR A 151 -14.90 -2.13 1.19
C THR A 151 -13.69 -1.72 2.03
N LEU A 152 -13.11 -2.68 2.74
CA LEU A 152 -11.91 -2.49 3.54
C LEU A 152 -10.82 -3.46 3.10
N ILE A 153 -9.65 -2.92 2.79
CA ILE A 153 -8.43 -3.68 2.47
C ILE A 153 -7.45 -3.55 3.62
N LEU A 154 -7.08 -4.67 4.23
CA LEU A 154 -6.10 -4.72 5.32
C LEU A 154 -4.73 -5.09 4.76
N ALA A 155 -3.80 -4.13 4.73
CA ALA A 155 -2.44 -4.27 4.23
C ALA A 155 -1.39 -3.98 5.31
N THR A 156 -1.66 -4.36 6.54
CA THR A 156 -0.97 -3.90 7.75
C THR A 156 0.27 -4.70 8.14
N ARG A 157 0.75 -5.65 7.35
CA ARG A 157 1.91 -6.47 7.69
C ARG A 157 1.88 -6.92 9.18
N ASN A 158 2.87 -6.66 10.02
CA ASN A 158 2.95 -7.20 11.40
C ASN A 158 2.53 -6.19 12.51
N ILE A 159 1.87 -5.08 12.19
CA ILE A 159 1.63 -3.96 13.12
C ILE A 159 0.27 -4.04 13.83
N PHE A 160 -0.58 -5.02 13.51
CA PHE A 160 -1.81 -5.22 14.27
C PHE A 160 -1.49 -5.73 15.67
N LYS A 161 -1.75 -4.91 16.67
CA LYS A 161 -1.86 -5.40 18.05
C LYS A 161 -3.01 -6.40 18.10
N ARG A 162 -2.66 -7.67 18.22
CA ARG A 162 -3.54 -8.86 18.21
C ARG A 162 -4.72 -8.81 19.19
N LYS A 163 -4.86 -7.76 19.99
CA LYS A 163 -5.81 -7.72 21.11
C LYS A 163 -7.19 -7.16 20.78
N ASN A 164 -7.39 -6.40 19.74
CA ASN A 164 -8.65 -5.66 19.57
C ASN A 164 -9.52 -6.07 18.38
N LEU A 165 -8.98 -6.66 17.32
CA LEU A 165 -9.77 -7.01 16.13
C LEU A 165 -10.46 -8.39 16.18
N TYR A 166 -9.92 -9.35 16.94
CA TYR A 166 -10.47 -10.72 17.03
C TYR A 166 -11.48 -10.95 18.17
N ARG A 167 -11.78 -9.96 18.98
CA ARG A 167 -12.69 -10.12 20.13
C ARG A 167 -14.16 -9.83 19.82
N ARG A 168 -14.50 -9.44 18.59
CA ARG A 168 -15.89 -9.06 18.22
C ARG A 168 -16.36 -9.65 16.86
N ILE A 169 -15.68 -10.71 16.38
CA ILE A 169 -16.20 -11.52 15.28
C ILE A 169 -16.75 -12.81 15.84
#